data_06ff4d6ada2038ddb17f86bf507f4c42
#
_entry.id   06ff4d6ada2038ddb17f86bf507f4c42
#
_cell.length_a   1.000
_cell.length_b   1.000
_cell.length_c   1.000
_cell.angle_alpha   90.00
_cell.angle_beta   90.00
_cell.angle_gamma   90.00
#
_symmetry.space_group_name_H-M   'P 1'
#
loop_
_entity.id
_entity.type
_entity.pdbx_description
1 polymer ?
#
loop_
_entity_poly.entity_id
_entity_poly.type
_entity_poly.pdbx_seq_one_letter_code
_entity_poly.pdbx_strand_id
1 'polypeptide(L)'
;MKSIGFILILLCIGTFQSFSQITNGGFENWSDSIIYETPSLWNSSNEESYYTETTLFKSTDAQEGLYAAKLGVAEIFGDTIGGFVLHGSLNPVTGIPYTDNFEAVAVNYKINLQPGDTLYLVIVRKTNGTIVDYQIKPFAFGPPTVWTPQLIPVGNTTQDELLIGFIIGDPNTTNNPHPDSWALVDNIKLLNGGIYQDNLPNYNFETWEDATVEIPDNWGTLNKYYSHFGINNSGRTSDAFEGTSAIEMSTILFGTDTIPGLISKGRIDFSSAVPYAPVPIASTPVN
;
A
#
# COMPACT_ATOMS: atom_id res chain seq x y z
N MET A 1 87.95 -21.17 4.87
CA MET A 1 87.12 -20.04 5.29
C MET A 1 85.87 -20.04 4.44
N LYS A 2 84.74 -20.41 5.02
CA LYS A 2 83.40 -20.44 4.33
C LYS A 2 82.63 -19.19 4.69
N SER A 3 82.33 -18.31 3.71
CA SER A 3 81.49 -17.15 3.87
C SER A 3 79.97 -17.61 3.89
N ILE A 4 79.29 -17.34 4.97
CA ILE A 4 77.91 -17.54 5.07
C ILE A 4 77.24 -16.22 4.66
N GLY A 5 76.55 -16.24 3.48
CA GLY A 5 75.77 -15.13 2.99
C GLY A 5 74.42 -15.10 3.76
N PHE A 6 74.20 -14.04 4.48
CA PHE A 6 72.93 -13.78 5.16
C PHE A 6 71.91 -13.17 4.14
N ILE A 7 70.94 -13.95 3.71
CA ILE A 7 69.85 -13.45 2.90
C ILE A 7 68.84 -12.83 3.84
N LEU A 8 68.69 -11.50 3.86
CA LEU A 8 67.67 -10.76 4.57
C LEU A 8 66.41 -10.77 3.71
N ILE A 9 65.46 -11.66 4.02
CA ILE A 9 64.13 -11.63 3.42
C ILE A 9 63.34 -10.54 4.13
N LEU A 10 63.17 -9.40 3.45
CA LEU A 10 62.30 -8.31 3.89
C LEU A 10 60.85 -8.76 3.67
N LEU A 11 60.23 -9.29 4.71
CA LEU A 11 58.80 -9.60 4.69
C LEU A 11 58.05 -8.26 4.75
N CYS A 12 57.65 -7.73 3.60
CA CYS A 12 56.65 -6.65 3.55
C CYS A 12 55.30 -7.22 4.00
N ILE A 13 55.04 -7.14 5.28
CA ILE A 13 53.69 -7.35 5.82
C ILE A 13 52.89 -6.11 5.41
N GLY A 14 52.29 -6.17 4.22
CA GLY A 14 51.24 -5.24 3.84
C GLY A 14 50.04 -5.47 4.77
N THR A 15 49.86 -4.59 5.70
CA THR A 15 48.57 -4.53 6.44
C THR A 15 47.50 -4.15 5.45
N PHE A 16 46.80 -5.16 4.91
CA PHE A 16 45.57 -4.92 4.21
C PHE A 16 44.57 -4.40 5.27
N GLN A 17 44.45 -3.09 5.35
CA GLN A 17 43.33 -2.49 6.03
C GLN A 17 42.12 -2.82 5.16
N SER A 18 41.37 -3.83 5.53
CA SER A 18 40.02 -4.03 4.98
C SER A 18 39.16 -2.90 5.51
N PHE A 19 39.09 -1.81 4.78
CA PHE A 19 38.04 -0.84 5.01
C PHE A 19 36.75 -1.56 4.66
N SER A 20 35.83 -1.69 5.63
CA SER A 20 34.47 -2.10 5.34
C SER A 20 33.89 -1.07 4.37
N GLN A 21 33.89 -1.40 3.11
CA GLN A 21 33.36 -0.51 2.07
C GLN A 21 31.86 -0.45 2.24
N ILE A 22 31.33 0.76 2.38
CA ILE A 22 29.89 0.96 2.42
C ILE A 22 29.31 0.49 1.08
N THR A 23 28.48 -0.55 1.13
CA THR A 23 27.84 -1.08 -0.08
C THR A 23 27.03 0.02 -0.77
N ASN A 24 27.25 0.21 -2.08
CA ASN A 24 26.66 1.27 -2.89
C ASN A 24 26.90 2.68 -2.28
N GLY A 25 28.10 2.93 -1.75
CA GLY A 25 28.48 4.23 -1.17
C GLY A 25 28.56 5.37 -2.20
N GLY A 26 28.72 5.05 -3.49
CA GLY A 26 28.71 5.99 -4.60
C GLY A 26 27.32 6.20 -5.22
N PHE A 27 26.26 5.55 -4.72
CA PHE A 27 24.89 5.66 -5.25
C PHE A 27 24.74 5.31 -6.73
N GLU A 28 25.56 4.40 -7.23
CA GLU A 28 25.53 3.99 -8.65
C GLU A 28 24.38 3.01 -8.96
N ASN A 29 23.92 2.23 -7.97
CA ASN A 29 22.91 1.21 -8.15
C ASN A 29 21.59 1.67 -7.50
N TRP A 30 20.53 1.63 -8.31
CA TRP A 30 19.17 2.02 -7.92
C TRP A 30 18.20 0.93 -8.35
N SER A 31 17.17 0.72 -7.58
CA SER A 31 16.08 -0.22 -7.88
C SER A 31 14.74 0.30 -7.40
N ASP A 32 13.69 -0.17 -8.06
CA ASP A 32 12.32 0.06 -7.61
C ASP A 32 12.04 -0.78 -6.36
N SER A 33 11.59 -0.12 -5.32
CA SER A 33 11.10 -0.76 -4.09
C SER A 33 9.59 -0.73 -4.08
N ILE A 34 8.96 -1.90 -3.94
CA ILE A 34 7.51 -1.99 -3.78
C ILE A 34 7.13 -1.36 -2.44
N ILE A 35 6.18 -0.43 -2.48
CA ILE A 35 5.60 0.22 -1.31
C ILE A 35 4.40 -0.59 -0.84
N TYR A 36 3.44 -0.84 -1.74
CA TYR A 36 2.27 -1.68 -1.55
C TYR A 36 1.79 -2.23 -2.90
N GLU A 37 0.93 -3.24 -2.87
CA GLU A 37 0.19 -3.72 -4.03
C GLU A 37 -1.25 -3.19 -3.97
N THR A 38 -1.84 -2.91 -5.13
CA THR A 38 -3.25 -2.52 -5.26
C THR A 38 -3.91 -3.29 -6.40
N PRO A 39 -5.20 -3.67 -6.30
CA PRO A 39 -5.87 -4.31 -7.43
C PRO A 39 -6.01 -3.33 -8.58
N SER A 40 -5.61 -3.73 -9.79
CA SER A 40 -5.69 -2.88 -10.97
C SER A 40 -7.10 -2.33 -11.16
N LEU A 41 -7.21 -1.03 -11.44
CA LEU A 41 -8.46 -0.29 -11.63
C LEU A 41 -9.32 -0.09 -10.38
N TRP A 42 -8.83 -0.49 -9.20
CA TRP A 42 -9.47 -0.22 -7.92
C TRP A 42 -8.60 0.69 -7.09
N ASN A 43 -9.18 1.71 -6.48
CA ASN A 43 -8.52 2.49 -5.45
C ASN A 43 -8.56 1.74 -4.12
N SER A 44 -7.56 1.92 -3.31
CA SER A 44 -7.42 1.20 -2.05
C SER A 44 -7.07 2.12 -0.89
N SER A 45 -7.37 1.66 0.30
CA SER A 45 -6.95 2.31 1.53
C SER A 45 -5.43 2.47 1.65
N ASN A 46 -4.65 1.68 0.93
CA ASN A 46 -3.19 1.81 0.91
C ASN A 46 -2.73 3.15 0.33
N GLU A 47 -3.49 3.74 -0.60
CA GLU A 47 -3.19 5.04 -1.20
C GLU A 47 -3.42 6.20 -0.22
N GLU A 48 -4.36 6.03 0.73
CA GLU A 48 -4.76 7.09 1.65
C GLU A 48 -4.14 6.92 3.05
N SER A 49 -3.93 5.68 3.51
CA SER A 49 -3.52 5.36 4.88
C SER A 49 -2.04 5.04 5.02
N TYR A 50 -1.28 5.05 3.93
CA TYR A 50 0.07 4.56 3.93
C TYR A 50 1.05 5.53 4.60
N TYR A 51 1.37 5.32 5.87
CA TYR A 51 2.57 5.86 6.52
C TYR A 51 3.52 4.74 6.93
N THR A 52 3.00 3.64 7.45
CA THR A 52 3.80 2.53 7.98
C THR A 52 3.14 1.18 7.78
N GLU A 53 1.82 1.17 7.58
CA GLU A 53 1.01 -0.04 7.55
C GLU A 53 0.09 -0.06 6.32
N THR A 54 -0.10 -1.21 5.75
CA THR A 54 -1.07 -1.45 4.68
C THR A 54 -2.35 -2.04 5.27
N THR A 55 -3.49 -1.68 4.69
CA THR A 55 -4.80 -2.17 5.13
C THR A 55 -5.54 -2.93 4.03
N LEU A 56 -4.98 -2.96 2.82
CA LEU A 56 -5.42 -3.83 1.74
C LEU A 56 -4.27 -4.74 1.31
N PHE A 57 -4.56 -6.03 1.14
CA PHE A 57 -3.58 -7.06 0.81
C PHE A 57 -4.09 -7.96 -0.31
N LYS A 58 -3.18 -8.39 -1.18
CA LYS A 58 -3.40 -9.48 -2.12
C LYS A 58 -3.38 -10.82 -1.37
N SER A 59 -4.45 -11.57 -1.44
CA SER A 59 -4.59 -12.85 -0.74
C SER A 59 -4.69 -14.01 -1.72
N THR A 60 -3.99 -15.11 -1.44
CA THR A 60 -4.15 -16.38 -2.16
C THR A 60 -5.30 -17.25 -1.63
N ASP A 61 -5.94 -16.85 -0.53
CA ASP A 61 -7.21 -17.45 -0.09
C ASP A 61 -8.32 -16.77 -0.91
N ALA A 62 -8.61 -17.31 -2.08
CA ALA A 62 -9.57 -16.82 -3.05
C ALA A 62 -10.78 -17.75 -3.18
N GLN A 63 -11.92 -17.21 -3.58
CA GLN A 63 -13.12 -17.99 -3.88
C GLN A 63 -13.14 -18.43 -5.34
N GLU A 64 -12.65 -17.56 -6.23
CA GLU A 64 -12.50 -17.83 -7.66
C GLU A 64 -11.10 -17.36 -8.11
N GLY A 65 -10.44 -18.12 -9.00
CA GLY A 65 -9.12 -17.76 -9.51
C GLY A 65 -7.98 -18.00 -8.52
N LEU A 66 -7.04 -17.05 -8.50
CA LEU A 66 -5.80 -17.14 -7.72
C LEU A 66 -5.78 -16.17 -6.54
N TYR A 67 -6.46 -15.03 -6.65
CA TYR A 67 -6.36 -13.94 -5.69
C TYR A 67 -7.73 -13.39 -5.28
N ALA A 68 -7.76 -12.84 -4.07
CA ALA A 68 -8.86 -12.07 -3.52
C ALA A 68 -8.33 -10.81 -2.85
N ALA A 69 -9.18 -9.81 -2.66
CA ALA A 69 -8.84 -8.62 -1.89
C ALA A 69 -9.08 -8.86 -0.40
N LYS A 70 -8.02 -8.75 0.42
CA LYS A 70 -8.10 -8.83 1.88
C LYS A 70 -8.03 -7.43 2.48
N LEU A 71 -9.11 -7.00 3.08
CA LEU A 71 -9.20 -5.79 3.87
C LEU A 71 -8.79 -6.11 5.31
N GLY A 72 -7.91 -5.32 5.90
CA GLY A 72 -7.49 -5.39 7.30
C GLY A 72 -7.76 -4.07 8.01
N VAL A 73 -7.29 -3.97 9.24
CA VAL A 73 -7.32 -2.74 10.04
C VAL A 73 -5.91 -2.48 10.53
N ALA A 74 -5.45 -1.24 10.41
CA ALA A 74 -4.16 -0.80 10.93
C ALA A 74 -4.34 0.29 11.97
N GLU A 75 -3.43 0.33 12.95
CA GLU A 75 -3.31 1.43 13.90
C GLU A 75 -2.28 2.43 13.38
N ILE A 76 -2.71 3.68 13.18
CA ILE A 76 -1.88 4.76 12.67
C ILE A 76 -2.02 5.96 13.60
N PHE A 77 -0.94 6.35 14.29
CA PHE A 77 -0.89 7.47 15.23
C PHE A 77 -1.93 7.43 16.37
N GLY A 78 -2.34 6.21 16.78
CA GLY A 78 -3.32 6.01 17.86
C GLY A 78 -4.77 5.95 17.40
N ASP A 79 -5.04 6.16 16.11
CA ASP A 79 -6.31 5.90 15.47
C ASP A 79 -6.26 4.60 14.67
N THR A 80 -7.38 3.92 14.49
CA THR A 80 -7.45 2.74 13.63
C THR A 80 -8.16 3.08 12.32
N ILE A 81 -7.59 2.59 11.22
CA ILE A 81 -8.10 2.78 9.87
C ILE A 81 -8.51 1.44 9.31
N GLY A 82 -9.78 1.33 8.91
CA GLY A 82 -10.30 0.15 8.23
C GLY A 82 -9.90 0.12 6.75
N GLY A 83 -9.52 -1.06 6.28
CA GLY A 83 -9.23 -1.26 4.88
C GLY A 83 -10.45 -1.08 4.00
N PHE A 84 -10.23 -0.52 2.81
CA PHE A 84 -11.23 -0.43 1.76
C PHE A 84 -10.67 -0.73 0.38
N VAL A 85 -11.57 -1.07 -0.53
CA VAL A 85 -11.33 -1.21 -1.96
C VAL A 85 -12.52 -0.65 -2.72
N LEU A 86 -12.30 0.30 -3.65
CA LEU A 86 -13.34 1.06 -4.33
C LEU A 86 -13.05 1.18 -5.83
N HIS A 87 -14.04 0.92 -6.69
CA HIS A 87 -14.04 1.45 -8.06
C HIS A 87 -14.48 2.92 -8.00
N GLY A 88 -13.51 3.84 -8.00
CA GLY A 88 -13.73 5.26 -7.83
C GLY A 88 -13.09 5.81 -6.55
N SER A 89 -13.40 7.04 -6.19
CA SER A 89 -12.89 7.76 -5.02
C SER A 89 -14.02 8.42 -4.23
N LEU A 90 -13.89 8.48 -2.92
CA LEU A 90 -14.84 9.19 -2.05
C LEU A 90 -14.45 10.68 -1.86
N ASN A 91 -13.22 11.06 -2.19
CA ASN A 91 -12.78 12.46 -2.04
C ASN A 91 -11.84 12.90 -3.19
N PRO A 92 -12.34 13.64 -4.21
CA PRO A 92 -13.74 13.91 -4.48
C PRO A 92 -14.51 12.64 -4.85
N VAL A 93 -15.83 12.64 -4.68
CA VAL A 93 -16.65 11.50 -5.09
C VAL A 93 -16.61 11.36 -6.60
N THR A 94 -15.94 10.32 -7.07
CA THR A 94 -15.84 9.94 -8.50
C THR A 94 -16.04 8.45 -8.65
N GLY A 95 -16.64 8.02 -9.75
CA GLY A 95 -16.84 6.62 -10.10
C GLY A 95 -16.24 6.28 -11.46
N ILE A 96 -16.49 5.06 -11.91
CA ILE A 96 -16.17 4.62 -13.26
C ILE A 96 -17.39 4.86 -14.18
N PRO A 97 -17.19 5.07 -15.49
CA PRO A 97 -18.29 5.07 -16.46
C PRO A 97 -19.04 3.74 -16.41
N TYR A 98 -20.32 3.77 -16.10
CA TYR A 98 -21.16 2.58 -16.00
C TYR A 98 -22.63 2.91 -16.25
N THR A 99 -23.19 2.36 -17.33
CA THR A 99 -24.55 2.67 -17.81
C THR A 99 -25.56 1.53 -17.65
N ASP A 100 -25.07 0.30 -17.36
CA ASP A 100 -25.95 -0.84 -17.22
C ASP A 100 -26.75 -0.77 -15.92
N ASN A 101 -28.02 -1.13 -15.99
CA ASN A 101 -28.88 -1.18 -14.81
C ASN A 101 -28.58 -2.43 -13.97
N PHE A 102 -28.72 -2.32 -12.65
CA PHE A 102 -28.69 -3.46 -11.74
C PHE A 102 -29.49 -3.16 -10.47
N GLU A 103 -30.10 -4.22 -9.90
CA GLU A 103 -30.89 -4.15 -8.68
C GLU A 103 -30.21 -4.72 -7.44
N ALA A 104 -29.13 -5.50 -7.62
CA ALA A 104 -28.38 -6.06 -6.49
C ALA A 104 -26.89 -6.26 -6.84
N VAL A 105 -26.07 -6.34 -5.79
CA VAL A 105 -24.66 -6.72 -5.85
C VAL A 105 -24.49 -8.11 -5.26
N ALA A 106 -23.91 -9.01 -6.01
CA ALA A 106 -23.48 -10.30 -5.54
C ALA A 106 -21.99 -10.24 -5.23
N VAL A 107 -21.57 -10.78 -4.10
CA VAL A 107 -20.17 -10.84 -3.65
C VAL A 107 -19.94 -12.13 -2.89
N ASN A 108 -18.78 -12.72 -3.04
CA ASN A 108 -18.29 -13.74 -2.12
C ASN A 108 -17.42 -13.06 -1.08
N TYR A 109 -17.64 -13.40 0.20
CA TYR A 109 -16.83 -12.85 1.28
C TYR A 109 -16.45 -13.91 2.31
N LYS A 110 -15.39 -13.61 3.06
CA LYS A 110 -14.96 -14.36 4.23
C LYS A 110 -14.47 -13.35 5.26
N ILE A 111 -14.91 -13.45 6.49
CA ILE A 111 -14.64 -12.45 7.53
C ILE A 111 -14.10 -13.05 8.81
N ASN A 112 -13.42 -12.23 9.58
CA ASN A 112 -13.18 -12.34 11.01
C ASN A 112 -13.27 -10.92 11.58
N LEU A 113 -14.46 -10.51 11.99
CA LEU A 113 -14.72 -9.16 12.49
C LEU A 113 -14.92 -9.22 14.00
N GLN A 114 -14.26 -8.32 14.70
CA GLN A 114 -14.43 -8.18 16.15
C GLN A 114 -15.81 -7.58 16.49
N PRO A 115 -16.32 -7.78 17.72
CA PRO A 115 -17.62 -7.25 18.12
C PRO A 115 -17.74 -5.74 17.91
N GLY A 116 -18.72 -5.33 17.13
CA GLY A 116 -18.97 -3.93 16.77
C GLY A 116 -18.48 -3.57 15.37
N ASP A 117 -17.56 -4.34 14.80
CA ASP A 117 -17.09 -4.11 13.43
C ASP A 117 -18.03 -4.74 12.40
N THR A 118 -18.07 -4.11 11.26
CA THR A 118 -18.97 -4.51 10.16
C THR A 118 -18.29 -4.26 8.83
N LEU A 119 -18.51 -5.16 7.87
CA LEU A 119 -18.16 -4.96 6.48
C LEU A 119 -19.32 -4.31 5.75
N TYR A 120 -19.04 -3.19 5.08
CA TYR A 120 -20.03 -2.39 4.35
C TYR A 120 -19.80 -2.46 2.85
N LEU A 121 -20.90 -2.46 2.10
CA LEU A 121 -20.94 -2.13 0.69
C LEU A 121 -21.22 -0.64 0.54
N VAL A 122 -20.40 0.05 -0.23
CA VAL A 122 -20.58 1.46 -0.62
C VAL A 122 -20.99 1.50 -2.08
N ILE A 123 -22.06 2.24 -2.38
CA ILE A 123 -22.53 2.51 -3.75
C ILE A 123 -22.88 3.98 -3.87
N VAL A 124 -22.31 4.62 -4.90
CA VAL A 124 -22.75 5.95 -5.35
C VAL A 124 -23.02 5.88 -6.84
N ARG A 125 -24.22 6.28 -7.23
CA ARG A 125 -24.62 6.37 -8.64
C ARG A 125 -24.79 7.83 -9.01
N LYS A 126 -24.24 8.21 -10.16
CA LYS A 126 -24.44 9.56 -10.69
C LYS A 126 -25.05 9.52 -12.08
N THR A 127 -25.68 10.61 -12.42
CA THR A 127 -26.17 10.89 -13.78
C THR A 127 -25.83 12.33 -14.11
N ASN A 128 -25.10 12.54 -15.19
CA ASN A 128 -24.57 13.84 -15.59
C ASN A 128 -23.81 14.56 -14.48
N GLY A 129 -22.98 13.83 -13.73
CA GLY A 129 -22.17 14.33 -12.62
C GLY A 129 -22.95 14.61 -11.31
N THR A 130 -24.27 14.38 -11.30
CA THR A 130 -25.11 14.58 -10.10
C THR A 130 -25.35 13.24 -9.42
N ILE A 131 -25.17 13.17 -8.09
CA ILE A 131 -25.47 11.98 -7.29
C ILE A 131 -26.99 11.76 -7.29
N VAL A 132 -27.43 10.62 -7.82
CA VAL A 132 -28.84 10.19 -7.85
C VAL A 132 -29.13 9.09 -6.85
N ASP A 133 -28.09 8.39 -6.37
CA ASP A 133 -28.22 7.36 -5.34
C ASP A 133 -26.91 7.28 -4.53
N TYR A 134 -27.04 7.18 -3.21
CA TYR A 134 -25.93 7.02 -2.28
C TYR A 134 -26.33 6.04 -1.18
N GLN A 135 -25.63 4.92 -1.11
CA GLN A 135 -25.95 3.86 -0.16
C GLN A 135 -24.67 3.35 0.52
N ILE A 136 -24.73 3.22 1.85
CA ILE A 136 -23.76 2.50 2.66
C ILE A 136 -24.52 1.40 3.35
N LYS A 137 -24.27 0.15 2.98
CA LYS A 137 -25.04 -1.01 3.45
C LYS A 137 -24.18 -1.94 4.28
N PRO A 138 -24.47 -2.10 5.58
CA PRO A 138 -23.87 -3.17 6.36
C PRO A 138 -24.37 -4.52 5.84
N PHE A 139 -23.47 -5.48 5.62
CA PHE A 139 -23.91 -6.78 5.11
C PHE A 139 -23.22 -7.99 5.75
N ALA A 140 -22.05 -7.82 6.39
CA ALA A 140 -21.36 -8.91 7.07
C ALA A 140 -20.77 -8.43 8.40
N PHE A 141 -20.97 -9.24 9.45
CA PHE A 141 -20.49 -8.97 10.81
C PHE A 141 -20.30 -10.29 11.57
N GLY A 142 -19.49 -10.25 12.64
CA GLY A 142 -19.34 -11.36 13.58
C GLY A 142 -18.12 -12.25 13.35
N PRO A 143 -18.15 -13.47 13.89
CA PRO A 143 -16.99 -14.35 13.98
C PRO A 143 -16.54 -14.89 12.63
N PRO A 144 -15.37 -15.56 12.59
CA PRO A 144 -14.82 -16.10 11.36
C PRO A 144 -15.81 -16.96 10.57
N THR A 145 -15.86 -16.74 9.26
CA THR A 145 -16.69 -17.52 8.33
C THR A 145 -15.82 -18.34 7.38
N VAL A 146 -16.47 -19.23 6.64
CA VAL A 146 -15.96 -19.77 5.37
C VAL A 146 -16.39 -18.81 4.25
N TRP A 147 -15.89 -19.02 3.03
CA TRP A 147 -16.38 -18.31 1.86
C TRP A 147 -17.91 -18.40 1.75
N THR A 148 -18.56 -17.27 1.80
CA THR A 148 -20.01 -17.13 1.86
C THR A 148 -20.49 -16.23 0.72
N PRO A 149 -21.38 -16.72 -0.15
CA PRO A 149 -22.00 -15.86 -1.16
C PRO A 149 -23.07 -14.98 -0.53
N GLN A 150 -23.11 -13.71 -0.93
CA GLN A 150 -24.12 -12.75 -0.48
C GLN A 150 -24.69 -12.00 -1.66
N LEU A 151 -26.00 -11.84 -1.67
CA LEU A 151 -26.73 -10.94 -2.56
C LEU A 151 -27.24 -9.76 -1.76
N ILE A 152 -26.83 -8.55 -2.15
CA ILE A 152 -27.17 -7.30 -1.45
C ILE A 152 -28.09 -6.47 -2.35
N PRO A 153 -29.39 -6.37 -2.05
CA PRO A 153 -30.30 -5.55 -2.83
C PRO A 153 -29.97 -4.06 -2.72
N VAL A 154 -29.87 -3.37 -3.84
CA VAL A 154 -29.54 -1.94 -3.90
C VAL A 154 -30.59 -1.12 -4.69
N GLY A 155 -31.58 -1.81 -5.26
CA GLY A 155 -32.60 -1.18 -6.11
C GLY A 155 -32.04 -0.79 -7.48
N ASN A 156 -32.94 -0.51 -8.40
CA ASN A 156 -32.62 -0.14 -9.78
C ASN A 156 -32.66 1.39 -9.91
N THR A 157 -31.56 1.96 -10.41
CA THR A 157 -31.40 3.41 -10.64
C THR A 157 -30.61 3.61 -11.90
N THR A 158 -31.07 4.47 -12.79
CA THR A 158 -30.34 4.82 -14.01
C THR A 158 -29.14 5.68 -13.64
N GLN A 159 -27.95 5.32 -14.14
CA GLN A 159 -26.69 6.01 -13.92
C GLN A 159 -25.83 6.02 -15.18
N ASP A 160 -24.88 6.93 -15.22
CA ASP A 160 -23.78 6.97 -16.20
C ASP A 160 -22.39 6.87 -15.55
N GLU A 161 -22.36 6.94 -14.19
CA GLU A 161 -21.17 6.80 -13.38
C GLU A 161 -21.49 6.01 -12.12
N LEU A 162 -20.66 5.04 -11.78
CA LEU A 162 -20.79 4.16 -10.62
C LEU A 162 -19.52 4.19 -9.76
N LEU A 163 -19.65 4.52 -8.48
CA LEU A 163 -18.68 4.17 -7.46
C LEU A 163 -19.25 2.96 -6.70
N ILE A 164 -18.45 1.92 -6.57
CA ILE A 164 -18.81 0.71 -5.82
C ILE A 164 -17.59 0.17 -5.08
N GLY A 165 -17.78 -0.33 -3.87
CA GLY A 165 -16.70 -1.01 -3.14
C GLY A 165 -17.07 -1.44 -1.75
N PHE A 166 -16.04 -1.85 -1.01
CA PHE A 166 -16.17 -2.47 0.30
C PHE A 166 -15.24 -1.80 1.30
N ILE A 167 -15.69 -1.66 2.54
CA ILE A 167 -14.94 -1.04 3.63
C ILE A 167 -15.25 -1.71 4.96
N ILE A 168 -14.24 -1.88 5.82
CA ILE A 168 -14.41 -2.24 7.22
C ILE A 168 -14.60 -0.97 8.05
N GLY A 169 -15.67 -0.91 8.83
CA GLY A 169 -16.09 0.26 9.60
C GLY A 169 -17.03 1.16 8.83
N ASP A 170 -17.88 1.88 9.54
CA ASP A 170 -18.85 2.80 8.96
C ASP A 170 -18.17 4.14 8.60
N PRO A 171 -18.08 4.50 7.30
CA PRO A 171 -17.41 5.73 6.88
C PRO A 171 -18.12 7.01 7.34
N ASN A 172 -19.34 6.92 7.87
CA ASN A 172 -20.09 8.07 8.42
C ASN A 172 -19.88 8.26 9.93
N THR A 173 -19.15 7.38 10.59
CA THR A 173 -18.94 7.44 12.03
C THR A 173 -17.45 7.56 12.36
N THR A 174 -17.16 8.04 13.56
CA THR A 174 -15.80 8.08 14.11
C THR A 174 -15.45 6.80 14.89
N ASN A 175 -16.24 5.74 14.73
CA ASN A 175 -15.96 4.47 15.38
C ASN A 175 -14.78 3.80 14.69
N ASN A 176 -13.68 3.75 15.40
CA ASN A 176 -12.47 3.10 14.94
C ASN A 176 -12.65 1.58 14.91
N PRO A 177 -12.47 0.89 13.78
CA PRO A 177 -12.56 -0.56 13.74
C PRO A 177 -11.42 -1.20 14.54
N HIS A 178 -11.62 -2.43 14.98
CA HIS A 178 -10.66 -3.16 15.80
C HIS A 178 -9.48 -3.69 14.97
N PRO A 179 -8.21 -3.55 15.42
CA PRO A 179 -7.02 -3.95 14.65
C PRO A 179 -6.98 -5.42 14.22
N ASP A 180 -7.65 -6.32 14.95
CA ASP A 180 -7.70 -7.77 14.61
C ASP A 180 -8.79 -8.12 13.58
N SER A 181 -9.58 -7.14 13.14
CA SER A 181 -10.64 -7.35 12.16
C SER A 181 -10.08 -7.43 10.75
N TRP A 182 -10.63 -8.37 9.97
CA TRP A 182 -10.33 -8.47 8.54
C TRP A 182 -11.51 -9.05 7.75
N ALA A 183 -11.53 -8.74 6.46
CA ALA A 183 -12.46 -9.29 5.49
C ALA A 183 -11.73 -9.65 4.20
N LEU A 184 -12.14 -10.73 3.56
CA LEU A 184 -11.82 -11.08 2.18
C LEU A 184 -13.06 -10.83 1.33
N VAL A 185 -12.90 -10.21 0.18
CA VAL A 185 -13.95 -10.03 -0.84
C VAL A 185 -13.44 -10.49 -2.19
N ASP A 186 -14.35 -11.12 -2.95
CA ASP A 186 -14.02 -11.72 -4.22
C ASP A 186 -15.26 -11.87 -5.10
N ASN A 187 -15.07 -11.99 -6.42
CA ASN A 187 -16.08 -12.35 -7.40
C ASN A 187 -17.34 -11.49 -7.32
N ILE A 188 -17.15 -10.17 -7.56
CA ILE A 188 -18.20 -9.15 -7.45
C ILE A 188 -19.00 -9.12 -8.76
N LYS A 189 -20.29 -9.40 -8.71
CA LYS A 189 -21.18 -9.39 -9.88
C LYS A 189 -22.39 -8.51 -9.63
N LEU A 190 -22.86 -7.86 -10.66
CA LEU A 190 -24.07 -7.05 -10.61
C LEU A 190 -25.24 -7.87 -11.14
N LEU A 191 -26.39 -7.85 -10.44
CA LEU A 191 -27.59 -8.59 -10.84
C LEU A 191 -28.56 -7.64 -11.50
N ASN A 192 -28.99 -7.99 -12.74
CA ASN A 192 -30.04 -7.27 -13.46
C ASN A 192 -31.06 -8.25 -14.04
N GLY A 193 -32.31 -8.16 -13.59
CA GLY A 193 -33.41 -9.01 -14.08
C GLY A 193 -33.15 -10.51 -13.89
N GLY A 194 -32.44 -10.91 -12.83
CA GLY A 194 -32.06 -12.30 -12.56
C GLY A 194 -30.80 -12.77 -13.30
N ILE A 195 -30.10 -11.92 -14.06
CA ILE A 195 -28.87 -12.24 -14.78
C ILE A 195 -27.68 -11.57 -14.09
N TYR A 196 -26.69 -12.37 -13.73
CA TYR A 196 -25.42 -11.87 -13.19
C TYR A 196 -24.55 -11.30 -14.31
N GLN A 197 -24.03 -10.10 -14.07
CA GLN A 197 -23.12 -9.39 -14.94
C GLN A 197 -21.74 -9.32 -14.27
N ASP A 198 -20.70 -9.73 -14.99
CA ASP A 198 -19.29 -9.71 -14.55
C ASP A 198 -18.50 -8.63 -15.29
N ASN A 199 -19.17 -7.53 -15.62
CA ASN A 199 -18.65 -6.43 -16.43
C ASN A 199 -17.99 -5.31 -15.61
N LEU A 200 -17.83 -5.46 -14.30
CA LEU A 200 -16.96 -4.60 -13.50
C LEU A 200 -15.50 -4.94 -13.81
N PRO A 201 -14.66 -3.97 -14.17
CA PRO A 201 -13.26 -4.24 -14.44
C PRO A 201 -12.59 -4.92 -13.22
N ASN A 202 -11.82 -5.99 -13.45
CA ASN A 202 -11.12 -6.75 -12.40
C ASN A 202 -12.03 -7.13 -11.20
N TYR A 203 -13.26 -7.58 -11.49
CA TYR A 203 -14.31 -7.91 -10.52
C TYR A 203 -13.93 -9.08 -9.58
N ASN A 204 -12.95 -9.87 -9.98
CA ASN A 204 -12.45 -11.05 -9.29
C ASN A 204 -11.02 -10.87 -8.74
N PHE A 205 -10.48 -9.64 -8.73
CA PHE A 205 -9.19 -9.27 -8.16
C PHE A 205 -7.98 -10.08 -8.66
N GLU A 206 -8.01 -10.56 -9.90
CA GLU A 206 -6.91 -11.35 -10.46
C GLU A 206 -5.72 -10.51 -10.93
N THR A 207 -5.91 -9.23 -11.20
CA THR A 207 -4.87 -8.32 -11.67
C THR A 207 -4.49 -7.32 -10.61
N TRP A 208 -3.18 -7.23 -10.30
CA TRP A 208 -2.62 -6.34 -9.29
C TRP A 208 -1.46 -5.54 -9.85
N GLU A 209 -1.26 -4.36 -9.30
CA GLU A 209 -0.20 -3.43 -9.65
C GLU A 209 0.65 -3.11 -8.42
N ASP A 210 1.95 -2.95 -8.64
CA ASP A 210 2.89 -2.55 -7.60
C ASP A 210 3.01 -1.02 -7.60
N ALA A 211 2.73 -0.40 -6.47
CA ALA A 211 3.15 0.97 -6.22
C ALA A 211 4.63 0.93 -5.85
N THR A 212 5.49 1.54 -6.65
CA THR A 212 6.93 1.51 -6.48
C THR A 212 7.53 2.90 -6.30
N VAL A 213 8.69 2.95 -5.68
CA VAL A 213 9.55 4.13 -5.60
C VAL A 213 11.00 3.72 -5.86
N GLU A 214 11.70 4.51 -6.69
CA GLU A 214 13.12 4.30 -6.94
C GLU A 214 13.94 4.72 -5.71
N ILE A 215 14.77 3.82 -5.19
CA ILE A 215 15.67 4.07 -4.07
C ILE A 215 17.08 3.53 -4.36
N PRO A 216 18.14 4.12 -3.77
CA PRO A 216 19.48 3.57 -3.93
C PRO A 216 19.58 2.22 -3.21
N ASP A 217 20.20 1.23 -3.88
CA ASP A 217 20.34 -0.12 -3.35
C ASP A 217 21.05 -0.13 -1.99
N ASN A 218 20.46 -0.84 -1.04
CA ASN A 218 20.92 -0.96 0.35
C ASN A 218 20.86 0.34 1.18
N TRP A 219 20.07 1.32 0.75
CA TRP A 219 19.80 2.53 1.50
C TRP A 219 18.31 2.70 1.75
N GLY A 220 17.95 3.32 2.86
CA GLY A 220 16.59 3.76 3.15
C GLY A 220 16.43 5.25 2.86
N THR A 221 15.28 5.64 2.31
CA THR A 221 14.90 7.04 2.10
C THR A 221 13.51 7.30 2.67
N LEU A 222 13.16 8.58 2.88
CA LEU A 222 11.80 8.96 3.26
C LEU A 222 10.79 8.78 2.11
N ASN A 223 11.26 8.69 0.86
CA ASN A 223 10.37 8.50 -0.29
C ASN A 223 9.46 7.28 -0.13
N LYS A 224 9.95 6.20 0.47
CA LYS A 224 9.15 5.00 0.73
C LYS A 224 7.86 5.30 1.51
N TYR A 225 7.85 6.35 2.34
CA TYR A 225 6.73 6.71 3.22
C TYR A 225 5.89 7.86 2.69
N TYR A 226 6.46 8.72 1.85
CA TYR A 226 5.81 9.96 1.42
C TYR A 226 5.54 10.05 -0.07
N SER A 227 6.04 9.11 -0.88
CA SER A 227 5.87 9.16 -2.35
C SER A 227 4.41 9.10 -2.80
N HIS A 228 3.56 8.41 -2.06
CA HIS A 228 2.12 8.35 -2.35
C HIS A 228 1.40 9.70 -2.16
N PHE A 229 2.00 10.64 -1.40
CA PHE A 229 1.56 12.04 -1.35
C PHE A 229 2.20 12.91 -2.44
N GLY A 230 2.90 12.31 -3.40
CA GLY A 230 3.66 13.04 -4.42
C GLY A 230 4.95 13.67 -3.90
N ILE A 231 5.41 13.27 -2.70
CA ILE A 231 6.61 13.82 -2.06
C ILE A 231 7.78 12.87 -2.29
N ASN A 232 8.72 13.30 -3.14
CA ASN A 232 9.99 12.64 -3.38
C ASN A 232 11.11 13.63 -3.05
N ASN A 233 11.64 13.53 -1.82
CA ASN A 233 12.65 14.46 -1.31
C ASN A 233 14.08 13.91 -1.34
N SER A 234 14.26 12.74 -1.95
CA SER A 234 15.56 12.10 -2.20
C SER A 234 15.50 11.44 -3.57
N GLY A 235 16.27 11.89 -4.52
CA GLY A 235 16.21 11.42 -5.90
C GLY A 235 17.58 11.13 -6.50
N ARG A 236 17.57 10.38 -7.59
CA ARG A 236 18.75 10.13 -8.41
C ARG A 236 19.08 11.37 -9.25
N THR A 237 20.36 11.76 -9.27
CA THR A 237 20.85 12.80 -10.16
C THR A 237 22.08 12.33 -10.93
N SER A 238 22.29 12.86 -12.13
CA SER A 238 23.53 12.67 -12.91
C SER A 238 24.61 13.67 -12.56
N ASP A 239 24.34 14.65 -11.70
CA ASP A 239 25.35 15.59 -11.20
C ASP A 239 26.14 14.91 -10.08
N ALA A 240 27.10 14.06 -10.50
CA ALA A 240 27.91 13.23 -9.62
C ALA A 240 29.37 13.69 -9.67
N PHE A 241 30.02 13.70 -8.51
CA PHE A 241 31.46 13.98 -8.43
C PHE A 241 32.32 12.85 -9.02
N GLU A 242 31.88 11.61 -8.83
CA GLU A 242 32.52 10.39 -9.35
C GLU A 242 31.42 9.41 -9.77
N GLY A 243 31.64 8.64 -10.83
CA GLY A 243 30.65 7.70 -11.35
C GLY A 243 29.60 8.35 -12.27
N THR A 244 28.40 7.78 -12.31
CA THR A 244 27.30 8.21 -13.20
C THR A 244 26.09 8.74 -12.46
N SER A 245 26.02 8.53 -11.14
CA SER A 245 24.87 8.87 -10.32
C SER A 245 25.28 9.39 -8.95
N ALA A 246 24.48 10.30 -8.44
CA ALA A 246 24.53 10.76 -7.05
C ALA A 246 23.12 10.81 -6.48
N ILE A 247 23.00 11.03 -5.18
CA ILE A 247 21.72 11.31 -4.55
C ILE A 247 21.55 12.81 -4.34
N GLU A 248 20.44 13.33 -4.84
CA GLU A 248 19.97 14.68 -4.53
C GLU A 248 18.96 14.62 -3.39
N MET A 249 19.16 15.43 -2.36
CA MET A 249 18.24 15.55 -1.23
C MET A 249 17.71 16.96 -1.15
N SER A 250 16.40 17.10 -1.00
CA SER A 250 15.71 18.37 -0.87
C SER A 250 14.82 18.40 0.37
N THR A 251 14.54 19.60 0.88
CA THR A 251 13.52 19.80 1.90
C THR A 251 12.25 20.25 1.21
N ILE A 252 11.14 19.58 1.48
CA ILE A 252 9.84 19.84 0.86
C ILE A 252 8.87 20.37 1.92
N LEU A 253 8.06 21.37 1.56
CA LEU A 253 6.97 21.84 2.40
C LEU A 253 5.76 20.91 2.22
N PHE A 254 5.24 20.38 3.32
CA PHE A 254 4.03 19.56 3.35
C PHE A 254 3.04 20.16 4.35
N GLY A 255 1.99 20.79 3.83
CA GLY A 255 1.10 21.61 4.67
C GLY A 255 1.85 22.78 5.31
N THR A 256 1.94 22.81 6.62
CA THR A 256 2.71 23.79 7.40
C THR A 256 4.09 23.30 7.81
N ASP A 257 4.39 22.03 7.60
CA ASP A 257 5.62 21.37 8.06
C ASP A 257 6.62 21.21 6.92
N THR A 258 7.90 21.12 7.28
CA THR A 258 8.97 20.83 6.34
C THR A 258 9.50 19.42 6.54
N ILE A 259 9.52 18.64 5.46
CA ILE A 259 10.08 17.29 5.45
C ILE A 259 11.46 17.34 4.82
N PRO A 260 12.54 17.08 5.57
CA PRO A 260 13.88 17.06 5.02
C PRO A 260 14.11 15.83 4.14
N GLY A 261 14.96 15.93 3.13
CA GLY A 261 15.53 14.78 2.47
C GLY A 261 16.36 13.97 3.48
N LEU A 262 16.14 12.67 3.52
CA LEU A 262 16.87 11.75 4.41
C LEU A 262 17.29 10.51 3.65
N ILE A 263 18.54 10.12 3.90
CA ILE A 263 19.07 8.82 3.49
C ILE A 263 19.73 8.16 4.68
N SER A 264 19.51 6.86 4.85
CA SER A 264 20.05 6.08 5.96
C SER A 264 20.54 4.72 5.48
N LYS A 265 21.69 4.29 6.03
CA LYS A 265 22.14 2.91 5.89
C LYS A 265 21.42 2.07 6.95
N GLY A 266 20.36 1.40 6.54
CA GLY A 266 19.51 0.62 7.43
C GLY A 266 18.04 1.04 7.32
N ARG A 267 17.21 0.40 8.14
CA ARG A 267 15.76 0.67 8.18
C ARG A 267 15.49 2.01 8.89
N ILE A 268 14.60 2.81 8.31
CA ILE A 268 14.03 3.98 8.97
C ILE A 268 12.80 3.49 9.73
N ASP A 269 12.71 3.78 11.01
CA ASP A 269 11.58 3.41 11.86
C ASP A 269 10.83 4.64 12.32
N PHE A 270 9.51 4.66 12.10
CA PHE A 270 8.60 5.72 12.52
C PHE A 270 7.74 5.32 13.74
N SER A 271 7.93 4.13 14.30
CA SER A 271 7.13 3.62 15.43
C SER A 271 7.39 4.35 16.76
N SER A 272 8.43 5.18 16.84
CA SER A 272 8.66 6.00 18.03
C SER A 272 7.84 7.29 17.95
N ALA A 273 7.20 7.63 19.06
CA ALA A 273 6.18 8.67 19.26
C ALA A 273 6.59 10.14 18.98
N VAL A 274 7.61 10.37 18.17
CA VAL A 274 7.94 11.69 17.63
C VAL A 274 7.62 11.68 16.15
N PRO A 275 6.54 12.31 15.68
CA PRO A 275 5.99 12.13 14.33
C PRO A 275 6.93 12.47 13.18
N TYR A 276 8.11 13.00 13.42
CA TYR A 276 9.03 13.45 12.37
C TYR A 276 10.50 13.20 12.68
N ALA A 277 10.82 12.37 13.65
CA ALA A 277 12.20 11.99 13.95
C ALA A 277 12.43 10.51 13.64
N PRO A 278 12.86 10.15 12.42
CA PRO A 278 13.23 8.79 12.10
C PRO A 278 14.40 8.35 13.00
N VAL A 279 14.22 7.26 13.72
CA VAL A 279 15.31 6.65 14.48
C VAL A 279 16.01 5.65 13.58
N PRO A 280 17.29 5.86 13.23
CA PRO A 280 18.04 4.84 12.51
C PRO A 280 18.16 3.60 13.39
N ILE A 281 17.62 2.48 12.94
CA ILE A 281 17.90 1.20 13.58
C ILE A 281 19.36 0.87 13.25
N ALA A 282 20.21 0.82 14.27
CA ALA A 282 21.59 0.43 14.11
C ALA A 282 21.63 -0.92 13.38
N SER A 283 22.24 -0.95 12.21
CA SER A 283 22.57 -2.21 11.55
C SER A 283 23.48 -2.98 12.51
N THR A 284 23.13 -4.23 12.83
CA THR A 284 24.06 -5.13 13.49
C THR A 284 25.36 -5.14 12.70
N PRO A 285 26.52 -4.97 13.35
CA PRO A 285 27.79 -5.09 12.64
C PRO A 285 27.83 -6.44 11.95
N VAL A 286 28.03 -6.46 10.65
CA VAL A 286 28.32 -7.69 9.93
C VAL A 286 29.74 -8.06 10.34
N ASN A 287 29.89 -9.08 11.17
CA ASN A 287 31.18 -9.69 11.51
C ASN A 287 31.80 -10.35 10.30
#